data_053e54cd82fe3ed52c17053d9ea3119d
#
_entry.id   053e54cd82fe3ed52c17053d9ea3119d
#
_cell.length_a   1.000
_cell.length_b   1.000
_cell.length_c   1.000
_cell.angle_alpha   90.00
_cell.angle_beta   90.00
_cell.angle_gamma   90.00
#
_symmetry.space_group_name_H-M   'P 1'
#
loop_
_entity.id
_entity.type
_entity.pdbx_description
1 polymer ?
#
loop_
_entity_poly.entity_id
_entity_poly.type
_entity_poly.pdbx_seq_one_letter_code
_entity_poly.pdbx_strand_id
1 'polypeptide(L)'
;QHIILLKMANKLPIKDILAAIDMGATTVWDELSDEEKKQVNFWLLNRYVSSVKGSRENQELAVFKTNEYYNKNWNELGTRHPKLQWQLLCQAGNTGKIEYHQWIGFKKKTGNNNAVKLLQQIYPNMKQDEVELLAGLSTKKELKQLAEEYEIDIKL
;
A
#
# COMPACT_ATOMS: atom_id res chain seq x y z
N GLN A 1 22.35 21.95 9.88
CA GLN A 1 22.42 22.60 8.55
C GLN A 1 22.78 21.54 7.51
N HIS A 2 21.81 20.75 7.05
CA HIS A 2 21.94 20.00 5.82
C HIS A 2 20.80 20.43 4.91
N ILE A 3 21.07 21.52 4.21
CA ILE A 3 20.29 21.93 3.05
C ILE A 3 20.49 20.84 2.01
N ILE A 4 19.51 19.96 1.88
CA ILE A 4 19.45 19.05 0.74
C ILE A 4 19.19 19.93 -0.47
N LEU A 5 20.25 20.16 -1.24
CA LEU A 5 20.21 20.84 -2.52
C LEU A 5 19.35 19.98 -3.48
N LEU A 6 18.04 20.21 -3.47
CA LEU A 6 17.12 19.79 -4.53
C LEU A 6 17.40 20.67 -5.76
N LYS A 7 18.52 20.45 -6.44
CA LYS A 7 18.83 21.13 -7.69
C LYS A 7 18.56 20.21 -8.86
N MET A 8 17.58 20.63 -9.67
CA MET A 8 17.44 20.36 -11.09
C MET A 8 17.20 18.91 -11.53
N ALA A 9 16.05 18.37 -11.19
CA ALA A 9 15.41 17.39 -12.04
C ALA A 9 13.94 17.81 -12.21
N ASN A 10 13.41 17.74 -13.41
CA ASN A 10 11.99 18.00 -13.72
C ASN A 10 11.01 17.07 -12.98
N LYS A 11 11.50 16.25 -12.07
CA LYS A 11 10.74 15.29 -11.28
C LYS A 11 11.31 15.21 -9.87
N LEU A 12 10.46 15.40 -8.88
CA LEU A 12 10.81 15.25 -7.46
C LEU A 12 11.28 13.82 -7.15
N PRO A 13 12.52 13.62 -6.66
CA PRO A 13 13.02 12.29 -6.32
C PRO A 13 12.30 11.77 -5.07
N ILE A 14 11.58 10.67 -5.21
CA ILE A 14 10.80 10.09 -4.10
C ILE A 14 11.66 9.73 -2.88
N LYS A 15 12.92 9.36 -3.10
CA LYS A 15 13.86 9.02 -2.01
C LYS A 15 14.17 10.21 -1.13
N ASP A 16 14.34 11.39 -1.71
CA ASP A 16 14.66 12.60 -0.96
C ASP A 16 13.45 13.10 -0.17
N ILE A 17 12.26 12.97 -0.75
CA ILE A 17 10.99 13.25 -0.06
C ILE A 17 10.79 12.31 1.14
N LEU A 18 11.03 11.02 0.97
CA LEU A 18 10.93 10.04 2.07
C LEU A 18 11.97 10.32 3.15
N ALA A 19 13.21 10.63 2.78
CA ALA A 19 14.25 11.04 3.74
C ALA A 19 13.86 12.28 4.55
N ALA A 20 13.22 13.28 3.92
CA ALA A 20 12.69 14.45 4.61
C ALA A 20 11.58 14.09 5.61
N ILE A 21 10.70 13.16 5.24
CA ILE A 21 9.65 12.64 6.13
C ILE A 21 10.26 11.91 7.33
N ASP A 22 11.23 11.03 7.11
CA ASP A 22 11.92 10.26 8.13
C ASP A 22 12.65 11.13 9.15
N MET A 23 13.15 12.27 8.70
CA MET A 23 13.80 13.28 9.53
C MET A 23 12.82 14.28 10.16
N GLY A 24 11.52 14.14 9.88
CA GLY A 24 10.51 15.05 10.39
C GLY A 24 10.60 16.49 9.85
N ALA A 25 11.13 16.66 8.64
CA ALA A 25 11.41 17.97 8.05
C ALA A 25 10.12 18.66 7.55
N THR A 26 9.30 19.15 8.45
CA THR A 26 8.00 19.78 8.15
C THR A 26 8.13 21.05 7.32
N THR A 27 9.26 21.77 7.42
CA THR A 27 9.53 23.02 6.70
C THR A 27 9.81 22.83 5.22
N VAL A 28 10.16 21.63 4.79
CA VAL A 28 10.45 21.32 3.36
C VAL A 28 9.26 21.67 2.47
N TRP A 29 8.04 21.54 2.97
CA TRP A 29 6.85 21.95 2.21
C TRP A 29 6.87 23.42 1.77
N ASP A 30 7.39 24.29 2.61
CA ASP A 30 7.47 25.73 2.32
C ASP A 30 8.59 26.06 1.33
N GLU A 31 9.59 25.20 1.22
CA GLU A 31 10.72 25.32 0.30
C GLU A 31 10.41 24.81 -1.12
N LEU A 32 9.37 23.97 -1.26
CA LEU A 32 8.94 23.45 -2.55
C LEU A 32 8.25 24.53 -3.39
N SER A 33 8.57 24.58 -4.68
CA SER A 33 7.85 25.37 -5.67
C SER A 33 6.42 24.85 -5.89
N ASP A 34 5.56 25.64 -6.51
CA ASP A 34 4.18 25.22 -6.79
C ASP A 34 4.10 24.05 -7.76
N GLU A 35 5.06 23.94 -8.69
CA GLU A 35 5.20 22.81 -9.60
C GLU A 35 5.60 21.54 -8.87
N GLU A 36 6.52 21.63 -7.90
CA GLU A 36 6.95 20.51 -7.08
C GLU A 36 5.85 20.05 -6.13
N LYS A 37 5.11 20.98 -5.51
CA LYS A 37 3.96 20.65 -4.67
C LYS A 37 2.89 19.84 -5.41
N LYS A 38 2.66 20.16 -6.69
CA LYS A 38 1.73 19.38 -7.54
C LYS A 38 2.20 17.95 -7.82
N GLN A 39 3.51 17.69 -7.75
CA GLN A 39 4.08 16.36 -7.95
C GLN A 39 4.03 15.50 -6.69
N VAL A 40 3.80 16.08 -5.51
CA VAL A 40 3.71 15.34 -4.25
C VAL A 40 2.46 14.47 -4.23
N ASN A 41 2.65 13.17 -4.36
CA ASN A 41 1.55 12.21 -4.28
C ASN A 41 1.44 11.65 -2.87
N PHE A 42 0.58 12.24 -2.06
CA PHE A 42 0.37 11.87 -0.67
C PHE A 42 -0.10 10.42 -0.46
N TRP A 43 -0.90 9.88 -1.37
CA TRP A 43 -1.31 8.48 -1.31
C TRP A 43 -0.11 7.54 -1.47
N LEU A 44 0.74 7.83 -2.45
CA LEU A 44 1.96 7.06 -2.69
C LEU A 44 2.93 7.14 -1.50
N LEU A 45 3.14 8.35 -0.98
CA LEU A 45 4.01 8.58 0.18
C LEU A 45 3.50 7.84 1.43
N ASN A 46 2.21 7.88 1.71
CA ASN A 46 1.61 7.14 2.82
C ASN A 46 1.91 5.63 2.72
N ARG A 47 1.80 5.06 1.53
CA ARG A 47 2.14 3.65 1.31
C ARG A 47 3.59 3.34 1.60
N TYR A 48 4.52 4.21 1.21
CA TYR A 48 5.94 4.03 1.51
C TYR A 48 6.23 4.22 3.01
N VAL A 49 5.70 5.26 3.62
CA VAL A 49 5.90 5.57 5.05
C VAL A 49 5.39 4.44 5.95
N SER A 50 4.28 3.80 5.58
CA SER A 50 3.75 2.63 6.30
C SER A 50 4.51 1.32 6.05
N SER A 51 5.47 1.30 5.11
CA SER A 51 6.14 0.07 4.63
C SER A 51 7.65 0.15 4.81
N VAL A 52 8.12 0.34 6.03
CA VAL A 52 9.55 0.36 6.37
C VAL A 52 10.10 -1.07 6.42
N LYS A 53 11.36 -1.23 6.02
CA LYS A 53 12.10 -2.48 6.17
C LYS A 53 12.82 -2.47 7.52
N GLY A 54 12.66 -3.50 8.30
CA GLY A 54 13.29 -3.60 9.61
C GLY A 54 12.71 -4.72 10.44
N SER A 55 12.84 -4.61 11.76
CA SER A 55 12.22 -5.54 12.69
C SER A 55 10.68 -5.47 12.59
N ARG A 56 10.03 -6.53 13.04
CA ARG A 56 8.57 -6.57 13.08
C ARG A 56 7.99 -5.42 13.89
N GLU A 57 8.61 -5.07 15.00
CA GLU A 57 8.20 -3.96 15.85
C GLU A 57 8.25 -2.61 15.12
N ASN A 58 9.33 -2.36 14.34
CA ASN A 58 9.43 -1.14 13.53
C ASN A 58 8.36 -1.09 12.45
N GLN A 59 8.05 -2.21 11.82
CA GLN A 59 7.01 -2.30 10.80
C GLN A 59 5.61 -2.06 11.40
N GLU A 60 5.31 -2.68 12.53
CA GLU A 60 4.04 -2.50 13.24
C GLU A 60 3.88 -1.04 13.72
N LEU A 61 4.96 -0.43 14.23
CA LEU A 61 4.97 0.96 14.66
C LEU A 61 4.73 1.93 13.48
N ALA A 62 5.34 1.68 12.31
CA ALA A 62 5.14 2.50 11.13
C ALA A 62 3.67 2.46 10.66
N VAL A 63 3.05 1.28 10.64
CA VAL A 63 1.63 1.12 10.31
C VAL A 63 0.75 1.80 11.35
N PHE A 64 1.04 1.61 12.65
CA PHE A 64 0.29 2.24 13.72
C PHE A 64 0.33 3.77 13.63
N LYS A 65 1.53 4.36 13.48
CA LYS A 65 1.69 5.82 13.37
C LYS A 65 0.98 6.41 12.16
N THR A 66 1.07 5.75 10.99
CA THR A 66 0.35 6.21 9.79
C THR A 66 -1.15 6.15 9.97
N ASN A 67 -1.68 5.12 10.63
CA ASN A 67 -3.11 5.02 10.93
C ASN A 67 -3.55 6.09 11.93
N GLU A 68 -2.80 6.30 13.01
CA GLU A 68 -3.18 7.24 14.06
C GLU A 68 -3.06 8.71 13.63
N TYR A 69 -1.97 9.09 12.98
CA TYR A 69 -1.68 10.49 12.66
C TYR A 69 -2.14 10.93 11.27
N TYR A 70 -2.23 10.01 10.31
CA TYR A 70 -2.44 10.35 8.93
C TYR A 70 -3.76 9.88 8.34
N ASN A 71 -4.09 8.59 8.49
CA ASN A 71 -5.25 8.00 7.81
C ASN A 71 -6.60 8.44 8.35
N LYS A 72 -6.69 8.79 9.64
CA LYS A 72 -7.96 9.18 10.29
C LYS A 72 -8.68 10.33 9.59
N ASN A 73 -7.91 11.32 9.12
CA ASN A 73 -8.46 12.56 8.53
C ASN A 73 -8.13 12.71 7.05
N TRP A 74 -7.77 11.62 6.40
CA TRP A 74 -7.33 11.61 5.00
C TRP A 74 -8.27 12.33 4.06
N ASN A 75 -9.57 12.02 4.12
CA ASN A 75 -10.59 12.57 3.22
C ASN A 75 -10.85 14.06 3.45
N GLU A 76 -10.74 14.52 4.69
CA GLU A 76 -10.97 15.92 5.04
C GLU A 76 -9.78 16.80 4.69
N LEU A 77 -8.57 16.30 4.86
CA LEU A 77 -7.34 17.05 4.63
C LEU A 77 -6.93 17.08 3.15
N GLY A 78 -7.27 16.05 2.38
CA GLY A 78 -6.69 15.69 1.09
C GLY A 78 -6.47 16.83 0.10
N THR A 79 -7.50 17.62 -0.20
CA THR A 79 -7.40 18.74 -1.17
C THR A 79 -7.39 20.12 -0.53
N ARG A 80 -7.80 20.22 0.74
CA ARG A 80 -8.01 21.51 1.40
C ARG A 80 -6.80 22.00 2.16
N HIS A 81 -6.03 21.12 2.76
CA HIS A 81 -4.93 21.45 3.66
C HIS A 81 -3.65 20.65 3.37
N PRO A 82 -3.04 20.78 2.17
CA PRO A 82 -1.90 19.95 1.79
C PRO A 82 -0.67 20.16 2.68
N LYS A 83 -0.45 21.35 3.20
CA LYS A 83 0.64 21.62 4.15
C LYS A 83 0.43 20.85 5.46
N LEU A 84 -0.77 20.86 6.02
CA LEU A 84 -1.09 20.09 7.22
C LEU A 84 -0.95 18.60 6.96
N GLN A 85 -1.38 18.14 5.78
CA GLN A 85 -1.22 16.76 5.36
C GLN A 85 0.27 16.34 5.31
N TRP A 86 1.14 17.20 4.79
CA TRP A 86 2.59 17.01 4.83
C TRP A 86 3.12 16.92 6.27
N GLN A 87 2.72 17.84 7.13
CA GLN A 87 3.16 17.88 8.54
C GLN A 87 2.75 16.61 9.30
N LEU A 88 1.52 16.12 9.09
CA LEU A 88 1.04 14.88 9.70
C LEU A 88 1.78 13.66 9.16
N LEU A 89 2.13 13.64 7.88
CA LEU A 89 2.92 12.56 7.30
C LEU A 89 4.35 12.55 7.85
N CYS A 90 4.98 13.72 8.01
CA CYS A 90 6.25 13.86 8.70
C CYS A 90 6.16 13.38 10.15
N GLN A 91 5.10 13.68 10.87
CA GLN A 91 4.90 13.18 12.23
C GLN A 91 4.76 11.65 12.28
N ALA A 92 4.06 11.08 11.32
CA ALA A 92 3.89 9.63 11.22
C ALA A 92 5.20 8.91 10.86
N GLY A 93 5.98 9.48 9.92
CA GLY A 93 7.22 8.87 9.42
C GLY A 93 8.46 9.15 10.26
N ASN A 94 8.44 10.20 11.09
CA ASN A 94 9.64 10.62 11.83
C ASN A 94 10.18 9.51 12.75
N THR A 95 11.39 9.05 12.42
CA THR A 95 12.18 8.10 13.22
C THR A 95 13.53 8.68 13.63
N GLY A 96 13.86 9.91 13.18
CA GLY A 96 15.14 10.57 13.41
C GLY A 96 16.30 10.02 12.60
N LYS A 97 16.05 9.08 11.70
CA LYS A 97 17.05 8.48 10.80
C LYS A 97 16.37 8.10 9.47
N ILE A 98 17.15 8.09 8.39
CA ILE A 98 16.66 7.67 7.08
C ILE A 98 16.38 6.17 7.10
N GLU A 99 15.14 5.79 6.80
CA GLU A 99 14.69 4.41 6.75
C GLU A 99 14.69 3.86 5.31
N TYR A 100 14.67 2.55 5.18
CA TYR A 100 14.47 1.91 3.89
C TYR A 100 12.99 1.59 3.72
N HIS A 101 12.34 2.30 2.79
CA HIS A 101 10.95 2.08 2.44
C HIS A 101 10.84 1.13 1.25
N GLN A 102 9.92 0.17 1.36
CA GLN A 102 9.70 -0.82 0.32
C GLN A 102 8.31 -0.67 -0.30
N TRP A 103 8.23 -0.87 -1.61
CA TRP A 103 6.94 -0.98 -2.25
C TRP A 103 6.37 -2.38 -2.04
N ILE A 104 5.27 -2.47 -1.28
CA ILE A 104 4.51 -3.70 -1.14
C ILE A 104 3.45 -3.70 -2.24
N GLY A 105 3.75 -4.35 -3.36
CA GLY A 105 2.82 -4.50 -4.46
C GLY A 105 1.60 -5.33 -4.04
N PHE A 106 0.46 -5.06 -4.68
CA PHE A 106 -0.71 -5.89 -4.55
C PHE A 106 -0.36 -7.27 -5.11
N LYS A 107 -0.22 -8.27 -4.27
CA LYS A 107 -0.21 -9.65 -4.74
C LYS A 107 -1.64 -9.89 -5.25
N LYS A 108 -1.84 -9.89 -6.57
CA LYS A 108 -3.00 -10.57 -7.12
C LYS A 108 -2.98 -11.95 -6.47
N LYS A 109 -3.97 -12.28 -5.65
CA LYS A 109 -4.24 -13.67 -5.37
C LYS A 109 -4.40 -14.29 -6.75
N THR A 110 -3.40 -15.01 -7.22
CA THR A 110 -3.57 -15.99 -8.27
C THR A 110 -4.39 -17.10 -7.61
N GLY A 111 -5.66 -16.78 -7.38
CA GLY A 111 -6.65 -17.79 -7.13
C GLY A 111 -6.47 -18.76 -8.29
N ASN A 112 -6.44 -20.04 -8.02
CA ASN A 112 -6.45 -21.06 -9.02
C ASN A 112 -7.69 -20.77 -9.91
N ASN A 113 -7.48 -20.06 -11.05
CA ASN A 113 -8.57 -19.62 -11.90
C ASN A 113 -9.44 -20.81 -12.32
N ASN A 114 -8.85 -22.00 -12.36
CA ASN A 114 -9.52 -23.24 -12.68
C ASN A 114 -10.37 -23.74 -11.51
N ALA A 115 -9.93 -23.58 -10.27
CA ALA A 115 -10.75 -23.89 -9.08
C ALA A 115 -11.97 -22.97 -9.00
N VAL A 116 -11.78 -21.68 -9.24
CA VAL A 116 -12.89 -20.69 -9.29
C VAL A 116 -13.87 -21.06 -10.39
N LYS A 117 -13.39 -21.37 -11.59
CA LYS A 117 -14.25 -21.79 -12.72
C LYS A 117 -15.04 -23.06 -12.41
N LEU A 118 -14.38 -24.07 -11.82
CA LEU A 118 -15.03 -25.30 -11.39
C LEU A 118 -16.18 -25.02 -10.42
N LEU A 119 -15.88 -24.28 -9.37
CA LEU A 119 -16.87 -23.95 -8.34
C LEU A 119 -18.01 -23.06 -8.87
N GLN A 120 -17.76 -22.15 -9.80
CA GLN A 120 -18.80 -21.37 -10.46
C GLN A 120 -19.74 -22.23 -11.31
N GLN A 121 -19.22 -23.29 -11.97
CA GLN A 121 -20.05 -24.23 -12.71
C GLN A 121 -20.92 -25.10 -11.79
N ILE A 122 -20.36 -25.52 -10.65
CA ILE A 122 -21.09 -26.32 -9.66
C ILE A 122 -22.11 -25.49 -8.89
N TYR A 123 -21.75 -24.25 -8.55
CA TYR A 123 -22.55 -23.33 -7.75
C TYR A 123 -22.85 -22.02 -8.48
N PRO A 124 -23.69 -22.02 -9.54
CA PRO A 124 -23.91 -20.85 -10.39
C PRO A 124 -24.53 -19.65 -9.67
N ASN A 125 -25.22 -19.87 -8.56
CA ASN A 125 -25.90 -18.84 -7.77
C ASN A 125 -25.03 -18.30 -6.60
N MET A 126 -23.83 -18.83 -6.40
CA MET A 126 -22.92 -18.37 -5.35
C MET A 126 -22.26 -17.05 -5.77
N LYS A 127 -22.13 -16.12 -4.81
CA LYS A 127 -21.46 -14.85 -5.08
C LYS A 127 -19.98 -15.06 -5.39
N GLN A 128 -19.40 -14.15 -6.21
CA GLN A 128 -18.02 -14.26 -6.66
C GLN A 128 -16.99 -14.31 -5.51
N ASP A 129 -17.19 -13.49 -4.49
CA ASP A 129 -16.34 -13.44 -3.29
C ASP A 129 -16.40 -14.74 -2.47
N GLU A 130 -17.57 -15.36 -2.38
CA GLU A 130 -17.77 -16.65 -1.73
C GLU A 130 -17.10 -17.79 -2.51
N VAL A 131 -17.19 -17.77 -3.84
CA VAL A 131 -16.52 -18.75 -4.72
C VAL A 131 -14.99 -18.63 -4.59
N GLU A 132 -14.46 -17.42 -4.59
CA GLU A 132 -13.03 -17.17 -4.42
C GLU A 132 -12.53 -17.62 -3.05
N LEU A 133 -13.32 -17.39 -2.00
CA LEU A 133 -13.02 -17.86 -0.66
C LEU A 133 -13.01 -19.39 -0.61
N LEU A 134 -14.03 -20.04 -1.16
CA LEU A 134 -14.14 -21.49 -1.22
C LEU A 134 -12.98 -22.12 -2.01
N ALA A 135 -12.63 -21.52 -3.16
CA ALA A 135 -11.48 -21.94 -3.96
C ALA A 135 -10.14 -21.82 -3.19
N GLY A 136 -10.03 -20.81 -2.32
CA GLY A 136 -8.85 -20.60 -1.49
C GLY A 136 -8.76 -21.55 -0.29
N LEU A 137 -9.89 -22.06 0.20
CA LEU A 137 -9.96 -22.99 1.33
C LEU A 137 -9.87 -24.47 0.90
N SER A 138 -10.30 -24.78 -0.33
CA SER A 138 -10.33 -26.14 -0.84
C SER A 138 -8.95 -26.63 -1.25
N THR A 139 -8.64 -27.87 -0.91
CA THR A 139 -7.42 -28.53 -1.36
C THR A 139 -7.56 -29.02 -2.80
N LYS A 140 -6.42 -29.22 -3.50
CA LYS A 140 -6.45 -29.79 -4.86
C LYS A 140 -7.13 -31.16 -4.94
N LYS A 141 -7.04 -31.94 -3.86
CA LYS A 141 -7.67 -33.29 -3.79
C LYS A 141 -9.18 -33.17 -3.74
N GLU A 142 -9.70 -32.27 -2.91
CA GLU A 142 -11.16 -32.00 -2.80
C GLU A 142 -11.72 -31.44 -4.10
N LEU A 143 -11.00 -30.51 -4.74
CA LEU A 143 -11.43 -29.94 -6.02
C LEU A 143 -11.45 -30.99 -7.15
N LYS A 144 -10.49 -31.93 -7.18
CA LYS A 144 -10.51 -33.04 -8.14
C LYS A 144 -11.67 -33.99 -7.90
N GLN A 145 -11.94 -34.32 -6.64
CA GLN A 145 -13.07 -35.16 -6.27
C GLN A 145 -14.40 -34.51 -6.68
N LEU A 146 -14.56 -33.21 -6.43
CA LEU A 146 -15.72 -32.47 -6.90
C LEU A 146 -15.85 -32.46 -8.43
N ALA A 147 -14.74 -32.26 -9.15
CA ALA A 147 -14.76 -32.28 -10.60
C ALA A 147 -15.20 -33.67 -11.15
N GLU A 148 -14.74 -34.75 -10.54
CA GLU A 148 -15.14 -36.13 -10.87
C GLU A 148 -16.63 -36.40 -10.56
N GLU A 149 -17.10 -35.96 -9.39
CA GLU A 149 -18.52 -36.11 -8.97
C GLU A 149 -19.49 -35.40 -9.90
N TYR A 150 -19.10 -34.23 -10.43
CA TYR A 150 -19.92 -33.42 -11.34
C TYR A 150 -19.58 -33.62 -12.82
N GLU A 151 -18.72 -34.60 -13.14
CA GLU A 151 -18.29 -34.92 -14.53
C GLU A 151 -17.72 -33.70 -15.29
N ILE A 152 -17.00 -32.82 -14.59
CA ILE A 152 -16.41 -31.61 -15.16
C ILE A 152 -14.94 -31.87 -15.47
N ASP A 153 -14.58 -31.84 -16.76
CA ASP A 153 -13.17 -31.97 -17.20
C ASP A 153 -12.45 -30.62 -17.07
N ILE A 154 -11.67 -30.47 -15.99
CA ILE A 154 -10.89 -29.26 -15.75
C ILE A 154 -9.50 -29.62 -15.19
N LYS A 155 -8.47 -28.98 -15.71
CA LYS A 155 -7.11 -29.09 -15.16
C LYS A 155 -6.96 -28.19 -13.92
N LEU A 156 -6.78 -28.80 -12.74
CA LEU A 156 -6.60 -28.12 -11.45
C LEU A 156 -5.12 -27.99 -11.07
#